data_51018ab0d99dfd1a6ce2e281b6b6f557
#
_entry.id   51018ab0d99dfd1a6ce2e281b6b6f557
#
_cell.length_a   1.000
_cell.length_b   1.000
_cell.length_c   1.000
_cell.angle_alpha   90.00
_cell.angle_beta   90.00
_cell.angle_gamma   90.00
#
_symmetry.space_group_name_H-M   'P 1'
#
loop_
_entity.id
_entity.type
_entity.pdbx_description
1 polymer ?
#
loop_
_entity_poly.entity_id
_entity_poly.type
_entity_poly.pdbx_seq_one_letter_code
_entity_poly.pdbx_strand_id
1 'polypeptide(L)'
;HCLPFQYAVYVLLRYTYFTSKLRFAPTPREYTKKLNKKERRIALKSALTSRVQADKFVVIDEFKFDEIKTKNVKAMLDSVGAKKALVVMGSKNDNLVLSARNLPGVKTALTSTINVYDILKYDTVVVSKEAVANIEEVYA
;
A
#
# COMPACT_ATOMS: atom_id res chain seq x y z
N HIS A 1 -1.50 58.63 33.21
CA HIS A 1 -0.44 57.65 32.80
C HIS A 1 -0.69 57.25 31.36
N CYS A 2 -0.09 57.98 30.41
CA CYS A 2 -0.06 57.55 29.02
C CYS A 2 0.85 56.33 28.89
N LEU A 3 0.30 55.24 28.47
CA LEU A 3 1.09 54.07 28.02
C LEU A 3 1.98 54.53 26.85
N PRO A 4 3.27 54.24 26.85
CA PRO A 4 4.16 54.70 25.81
C PRO A 4 3.69 54.18 24.44
N PHE A 5 3.72 55.06 23.47
CA PHE A 5 3.30 54.81 22.07
C PHE A 5 3.86 53.50 21.48
N GLN A 6 4.99 53.08 22.00
CA GLN A 6 5.69 51.83 21.66
C GLN A 6 4.90 50.58 22.04
N TYR A 7 4.10 50.60 23.12
CA TYR A 7 3.23 49.47 23.55
C TYR A 7 2.01 49.37 22.63
N ALA A 8 1.44 50.47 22.20
CA ALA A 8 0.29 50.46 21.32
C ALA A 8 0.66 49.88 19.93
N VAL A 9 1.84 50.21 19.42
CA VAL A 9 2.34 49.65 18.14
C VAL A 9 2.64 48.15 18.27
N TYR A 10 3.14 47.71 19.41
CA TYR A 10 3.43 46.28 19.65
C TYR A 10 2.15 45.43 19.73
N VAL A 11 1.11 45.96 20.39
CA VAL A 11 -0.20 45.29 20.49
C VAL A 11 -0.88 45.27 19.13
N LEU A 12 -0.83 46.34 18.36
CA LEU A 12 -1.39 46.41 17.00
C LEU A 12 -0.66 45.45 16.05
N LEU A 13 0.66 45.40 16.06
CA LEU A 13 1.45 44.44 15.28
C LEU A 13 1.14 43.01 15.63
N ARG A 14 0.98 42.71 16.92
CA ARG A 14 0.64 41.34 17.38
C ARG A 14 -0.79 40.97 16.98
N TYR A 15 -1.72 41.94 16.98
CA TYR A 15 -3.11 41.70 16.57
C TYR A 15 -3.21 41.50 15.04
N THR A 16 -2.49 42.30 14.25
CA THR A 16 -2.45 42.10 12.78
C THR A 16 -1.73 40.81 12.39
N TYR A 17 -0.69 40.43 13.12
CA TYR A 17 0.00 39.16 12.88
C TYR A 17 -0.87 37.95 13.20
N PHE A 18 -1.66 38.04 14.27
CA PHE A 18 -2.60 36.98 14.65
C PHE A 18 -3.77 36.87 13.68
N THR A 19 -4.35 37.99 13.26
CA THR A 19 -5.46 38.01 12.27
C THR A 19 -5.00 37.61 10.87
N SER A 20 -3.77 37.92 10.47
CA SER A 20 -3.24 37.49 9.18
C SER A 20 -3.01 35.97 9.11
N LYS A 21 -2.59 35.34 10.22
CA LYS A 21 -2.48 33.87 10.30
C LYS A 21 -3.84 33.18 10.19
N LEU A 22 -4.88 33.75 10.78
CA LEU A 22 -6.26 33.23 10.69
C LEU A 22 -6.87 33.46 9.30
N ARG A 23 -6.45 34.52 8.58
CA ARG A 23 -6.96 34.87 7.25
C ARG A 23 -6.57 33.85 6.18
N PHE A 24 -5.43 33.18 6.37
CA PHE A 24 -4.88 32.17 5.47
C PHE A 24 -4.84 30.76 6.10
N ALA A 25 -5.65 30.55 7.15
CA ALA A 25 -5.76 29.22 7.74
C ALA A 25 -6.22 28.19 6.68
N PRO A 26 -5.63 27.01 6.62
CA PRO A 26 -6.05 25.97 5.69
C PRO A 26 -7.51 25.62 5.97
N THR A 27 -8.36 25.80 4.97
CA THR A 27 -9.76 25.37 5.05
C THR A 27 -9.84 23.87 4.76
N PRO A 28 -10.58 23.10 5.57
CA PRO A 28 -10.78 21.69 5.27
C PRO A 28 -11.52 21.56 3.94
N ARG A 29 -10.93 20.86 2.99
CA ARG A 29 -11.55 20.55 1.70
C ARG A 29 -11.33 19.08 1.37
N GLU A 30 -12.26 18.52 0.65
CA GLU A 30 -12.10 17.16 0.14
C GLU A 30 -11.12 17.11 -1.03
N TYR A 31 -10.08 16.27 -0.88
CA TYR A 31 -9.11 15.97 -1.95
C TYR A 31 -9.43 14.66 -2.66
N THR A 32 -10.48 13.96 -2.23
CA THR A 32 -10.86 12.67 -2.77
C THR A 32 -11.35 12.81 -4.21
N LYS A 33 -10.63 12.18 -5.13
CA LYS A 33 -11.04 12.07 -6.54
C LYS A 33 -11.49 10.63 -6.82
N LYS A 34 -12.66 10.48 -7.46
CA LYS A 34 -13.18 9.18 -7.87
C LYS A 34 -12.60 8.80 -9.23
N LEU A 35 -12.11 7.56 -9.34
CA LEU A 35 -11.71 6.94 -10.60
C LEU A 35 -12.81 6.02 -11.11
N ASN A 36 -13.00 5.95 -12.42
CA ASN A 36 -13.97 5.07 -13.07
C ASN A 36 -13.56 3.60 -12.91
N LYS A 37 -14.53 2.68 -12.90
CA LYS A 37 -14.28 1.23 -12.77
C LYS A 37 -13.33 0.71 -13.87
N LYS A 38 -13.52 1.15 -15.11
CA LYS A 38 -12.67 0.75 -16.26
C LYS A 38 -11.21 1.19 -16.07
N GLU A 39 -10.99 2.43 -15.61
CA GLU A 39 -9.64 2.96 -15.35
C GLU A 39 -8.90 2.16 -14.27
N ARG A 40 -9.61 1.78 -13.18
CA ARG A 40 -9.02 0.93 -12.13
C ARG A 40 -8.62 -0.45 -12.66
N ARG A 41 -9.43 -1.07 -13.53
CA ARG A 41 -9.09 -2.36 -14.15
C ARG A 41 -7.87 -2.25 -15.04
N ILE A 42 -7.80 -1.22 -15.89
CA ILE A 42 -6.65 -0.97 -16.77
C ILE A 42 -5.38 -0.74 -15.94
N ALA A 43 -5.47 0.06 -14.88
CA ALA A 43 -4.33 0.33 -14.01
C ALA A 43 -3.78 -0.95 -13.36
N LEU A 44 -4.67 -1.85 -12.90
CA LEU A 44 -4.25 -3.12 -12.30
C LEU A 44 -3.62 -4.06 -13.33
N LYS A 45 -4.24 -4.20 -14.52
CA LYS A 45 -3.65 -4.98 -15.63
C LYS A 45 -2.26 -4.46 -15.99
N SER A 46 -2.11 -3.14 -16.15
CA SER A 46 -0.84 -2.49 -16.48
C SER A 46 0.23 -2.74 -15.40
N ALA A 47 -0.14 -2.66 -14.11
CA ALA A 47 0.79 -2.94 -13.02
C ALA A 47 1.27 -4.39 -13.00
N LEU A 48 0.36 -5.36 -13.20
CA LEU A 48 0.73 -6.77 -13.31
C LEU A 48 1.63 -7.04 -14.53
N THR A 49 1.28 -6.51 -15.70
CA THR A 49 2.09 -6.63 -16.91
C THR A 49 3.50 -6.09 -16.71
N SER A 50 3.63 -4.94 -16.05
CA SER A 50 4.94 -4.36 -15.71
C SER A 50 5.79 -5.30 -14.83
N ARG A 51 5.16 -6.02 -13.89
CA ARG A 51 5.88 -6.99 -13.04
C ARG A 51 6.30 -8.24 -13.79
N VAL A 52 5.46 -8.72 -14.70
CA VAL A 52 5.81 -9.85 -15.59
C VAL A 52 6.96 -9.48 -16.51
N GLN A 53 6.93 -8.30 -17.13
CA GLN A 53 8.02 -7.82 -18.01
C GLN A 53 9.35 -7.60 -17.29
N ALA A 54 9.30 -7.32 -15.98
CA ALA A 54 10.48 -7.14 -15.15
C ALA A 54 11.02 -8.46 -14.55
N ASP A 55 10.45 -9.63 -14.92
CA ASP A 55 10.76 -10.96 -14.36
C ASP A 55 10.62 -11.03 -12.82
N LYS A 56 9.72 -10.21 -12.26
CA LYS A 56 9.44 -10.13 -10.82
C LYS A 56 8.09 -10.73 -10.43
N PHE A 57 7.58 -11.60 -11.28
CA PHE A 57 6.33 -12.32 -11.06
C PHE A 57 6.61 -13.82 -10.98
N VAL A 58 6.39 -14.41 -9.80
CA VAL A 58 6.70 -15.82 -9.54
C VAL A 58 5.41 -16.55 -9.20
N VAL A 59 5.17 -17.66 -9.88
CA VAL A 59 4.01 -18.53 -9.62
C VAL A 59 4.46 -19.75 -8.83
N ILE A 60 3.74 -20.04 -7.74
CA ILE A 60 3.94 -21.25 -6.89
C ILE A 60 2.67 -22.10 -6.99
N ASP A 61 2.83 -23.41 -6.98
CA ASP A 61 1.71 -24.34 -7.07
C ASP A 61 0.70 -24.14 -5.93
N GLU A 62 1.17 -24.32 -4.69
CA GLU A 62 0.35 -24.18 -3.49
C GLU A 62 1.18 -23.70 -2.29
N PHE A 63 0.54 -22.97 -1.38
CA PHE A 63 1.12 -22.59 -0.09
C PHE A 63 0.69 -23.60 0.99
N LYS A 64 1.47 -24.68 1.17
CA LYS A 64 1.21 -25.67 2.22
C LYS A 64 2.04 -25.34 3.47
N PHE A 65 1.37 -24.83 4.49
CA PHE A 65 1.98 -24.57 5.79
C PHE A 65 1.14 -25.25 6.87
N ASP A 66 1.64 -26.36 7.41
CA ASP A 66 0.98 -27.11 8.47
C ASP A 66 1.08 -26.39 9.82
N GLU A 67 2.19 -25.67 10.03
CA GLU A 67 2.47 -24.95 11.26
C GLU A 67 2.71 -23.45 11.03
N ILE A 68 2.34 -22.66 12.02
CA ILE A 68 2.57 -21.21 12.03
C ILE A 68 4.03 -20.93 12.42
N LYS A 69 4.94 -20.89 11.43
CA LYS A 69 6.36 -20.61 11.62
C LYS A 69 6.88 -19.59 10.60
N THR A 70 7.43 -18.50 11.08
CA THR A 70 8.03 -17.43 10.23
C THR A 70 9.25 -17.94 9.45
N LYS A 71 9.97 -18.94 10.01
CA LYS A 71 11.15 -19.54 9.38
C LYS A 71 10.81 -20.18 8.03
N ASN A 72 9.67 -20.85 7.92
CA ASN A 72 9.24 -21.53 6.69
C ASN A 72 8.95 -20.50 5.58
N VAL A 73 8.25 -19.41 5.91
CA VAL A 73 7.98 -18.33 4.94
C VAL A 73 9.27 -17.65 4.52
N LYS A 74 10.20 -17.42 5.45
CA LYS A 74 11.49 -16.83 5.13
C LYS A 74 12.30 -17.72 4.19
N ALA A 75 12.38 -19.02 4.46
CA ALA A 75 13.07 -20.00 3.59
C ALA A 75 12.47 -20.02 2.17
N MET A 76 11.13 -19.97 2.06
CA MET A 76 10.44 -19.87 0.76
C MET A 76 10.82 -18.59 0.02
N LEU A 77 10.85 -17.45 0.68
CA LEU A 77 11.21 -16.17 0.07
C LEU A 77 12.69 -16.09 -0.31
N ASP A 78 13.57 -16.67 0.51
CA ASP A 78 15.01 -16.76 0.23
C ASP A 78 15.27 -17.66 -1.00
N SER A 79 14.51 -18.75 -1.18
CA SER A 79 14.61 -19.61 -2.38
C SER A 79 14.20 -18.89 -3.67
N VAL A 80 13.25 -17.95 -3.57
CA VAL A 80 12.81 -17.09 -4.69
C VAL A 80 13.72 -15.86 -4.86
N GLY A 81 14.60 -15.57 -3.89
CA GLY A 81 15.47 -14.40 -3.91
C GLY A 81 14.74 -13.07 -3.67
N ALA A 82 13.55 -13.11 -3.06
CA ALA A 82 12.69 -11.95 -2.88
C ALA A 82 12.91 -11.29 -1.51
N LYS A 83 13.50 -10.10 -1.47
CA LYS A 83 13.66 -9.30 -0.24
C LYS A 83 12.37 -8.61 0.19
N LYS A 84 11.60 -8.08 -0.77
CA LYS A 84 10.30 -7.45 -0.56
C LYS A 84 9.28 -8.16 -1.44
N ALA A 85 8.36 -8.90 -0.82
CA ALA A 85 7.42 -9.73 -1.54
C ALA A 85 5.96 -9.43 -1.21
N LEU A 86 5.13 -9.39 -2.24
CA LEU A 86 3.68 -9.45 -2.13
C LEU A 86 3.24 -10.89 -2.39
N VAL A 87 2.72 -11.57 -1.39
CA VAL A 87 2.22 -12.94 -1.51
C VAL A 87 0.72 -12.91 -1.77
N VAL A 88 0.29 -13.41 -2.91
CA VAL A 88 -1.11 -13.41 -3.35
C VAL A 88 -1.67 -14.83 -3.30
N MET A 89 -2.78 -14.98 -2.58
CA MET A 89 -3.47 -16.27 -2.36
C MET A 89 -4.82 -16.27 -3.05
N GLY A 90 -5.24 -17.43 -3.57
CA GLY A 90 -6.59 -17.66 -4.10
C GLY A 90 -7.61 -17.81 -2.96
N SER A 91 -7.31 -18.65 -2.00
CA SER A 91 -8.08 -18.92 -0.79
C SER A 91 -7.37 -18.42 0.46
N LYS A 92 -8.12 -18.11 1.52
CA LYS A 92 -7.55 -17.63 2.78
C LYS A 92 -6.83 -18.76 3.51
N ASN A 93 -5.52 -18.61 3.73
CA ASN A 93 -4.72 -19.50 4.55
C ASN A 93 -4.22 -18.74 5.78
N ASP A 94 -4.84 -19.01 6.94
CA ASP A 94 -4.53 -18.31 8.20
C ASP A 94 -3.11 -18.64 8.69
N ASN A 95 -2.62 -19.85 8.48
CA ASN A 95 -1.25 -20.26 8.85
C ASN A 95 -0.20 -19.42 8.09
N LEU A 96 -0.41 -19.19 6.80
CA LEU A 96 0.47 -18.35 5.99
C LEU A 96 0.42 -16.88 6.43
N VAL A 97 -0.78 -16.33 6.64
CA VAL A 97 -0.95 -14.94 7.08
C VAL A 97 -0.27 -14.69 8.42
N LEU A 98 -0.48 -15.58 9.41
CA LEU A 98 0.13 -15.45 10.73
C LEU A 98 1.65 -15.63 10.69
N SER A 99 2.17 -16.48 9.82
CA SER A 99 3.60 -16.70 9.64
C SER A 99 4.29 -15.54 8.91
N ALA A 100 3.60 -14.89 7.97
CA ALA A 100 4.17 -13.82 7.14
C ALA A 100 4.10 -12.44 7.78
N ARG A 101 3.08 -12.15 8.61
CA ARG A 101 2.82 -10.78 9.12
C ARG A 101 3.96 -10.17 9.94
N ASN A 102 4.79 -11.00 10.58
CA ASN A 102 5.92 -10.54 11.38
C ASN A 102 7.19 -10.24 10.55
N LEU A 103 7.20 -10.62 9.27
CA LEU A 103 8.37 -10.41 8.42
C LEU A 103 8.35 -9.00 7.82
N PRO A 104 9.43 -8.20 8.02
CA PRO A 104 9.53 -6.89 7.40
C PRO A 104 9.64 -7.04 5.87
N GLY A 105 8.92 -6.23 5.13
CA GLY A 105 8.94 -6.25 3.67
C GLY A 105 8.06 -7.30 3.01
N VAL A 106 7.26 -8.06 3.77
CA VAL A 106 6.32 -9.04 3.25
C VAL A 106 4.89 -8.63 3.54
N LYS A 107 4.02 -8.75 2.54
CA LYS A 107 2.57 -8.56 2.69
C LYS A 107 1.84 -9.71 2.03
N THR A 108 0.81 -10.19 2.70
CA THR A 108 -0.13 -11.16 2.15
C THR A 108 -1.38 -10.46 1.66
N ALA A 109 -1.90 -10.88 0.52
CA ALA A 109 -3.14 -10.37 -0.05
C ALA A 109 -3.97 -11.53 -0.64
N LEU A 110 -5.28 -11.35 -0.67
CA LEU A 110 -6.18 -12.22 -1.43
C LEU A 110 -6.38 -11.66 -2.84
N THR A 111 -6.76 -12.48 -3.78
CA THR A 111 -7.10 -12.04 -5.16
C THR A 111 -8.13 -10.92 -5.20
N SER A 112 -9.09 -10.92 -4.26
CA SER A 112 -10.12 -9.88 -4.12
C SER A 112 -9.60 -8.55 -3.55
N THR A 113 -8.48 -8.56 -2.82
CA THR A 113 -7.94 -7.37 -2.13
C THR A 113 -6.68 -6.79 -2.79
N ILE A 114 -6.28 -7.34 -3.94
CA ILE A 114 -5.14 -6.82 -4.70
C ILE A 114 -5.40 -5.37 -5.11
N ASN A 115 -4.39 -4.52 -4.90
CA ASN A 115 -4.42 -3.14 -5.35
C ASN A 115 -3.11 -2.75 -6.07
N VAL A 116 -3.19 -1.73 -6.91
CA VAL A 116 -2.05 -1.24 -7.71
C VAL A 116 -0.90 -0.76 -6.81
N TYR A 117 -1.23 -0.12 -5.68
CA TYR A 117 -0.23 0.37 -4.74
C TYR A 117 0.66 -0.75 -4.19
N ASP A 118 0.05 -1.86 -3.76
CA ASP A 118 0.80 -2.99 -3.22
C ASP A 118 1.67 -3.65 -4.30
N ILE A 119 1.15 -3.82 -5.52
CA ILE A 119 1.92 -4.38 -6.65
C ILE A 119 3.16 -3.53 -6.94
N LEU A 120 3.04 -2.20 -6.89
CA LEU A 120 4.16 -1.29 -7.18
C LEU A 120 5.10 -1.10 -5.98
N LYS A 121 4.62 -1.24 -4.75
CA LYS A 121 5.42 -1.08 -3.53
C LYS A 121 6.39 -2.24 -3.30
N TYR A 122 5.93 -3.47 -3.58
CA TYR A 122 6.74 -4.68 -3.39
C TYR A 122 7.47 -5.04 -4.68
N ASP A 123 8.74 -5.43 -4.55
CA ASP A 123 9.58 -5.69 -5.72
C ASP A 123 9.16 -6.97 -6.44
N THR A 124 8.84 -8.03 -5.70
CA THR A 124 8.47 -9.34 -6.25
C THR A 124 7.04 -9.69 -5.89
N VAL A 125 6.27 -10.18 -6.84
CA VAL A 125 4.91 -10.67 -6.64
C VAL A 125 4.93 -12.20 -6.71
N VAL A 126 4.54 -12.86 -5.63
CA VAL A 126 4.48 -14.33 -5.53
C VAL A 126 3.02 -14.74 -5.49
N VAL A 127 2.58 -15.54 -6.44
CA VAL A 127 1.16 -15.86 -6.66
C VAL A 127 0.96 -17.36 -6.64
N SER A 128 -0.12 -17.85 -6.02
CA SER A 128 -0.50 -19.27 -6.15
C SER A 128 -1.18 -19.54 -7.49
N LYS A 129 -1.11 -20.76 -8.01
CA LYS A 129 -1.82 -21.17 -9.22
C LYS A 129 -3.31 -20.87 -9.18
N GLU A 130 -3.97 -21.16 -8.06
CA GLU A 130 -5.38 -20.80 -7.85
C GLU A 130 -5.64 -19.30 -7.97
N ALA A 131 -4.73 -18.50 -7.43
CA ALA A 131 -4.85 -17.06 -7.49
C ALA A 131 -4.71 -16.52 -8.92
N VAL A 132 -3.85 -17.12 -9.75
CA VAL A 132 -3.74 -16.77 -11.17
C VAL A 132 -5.03 -17.04 -11.90
N ALA A 133 -5.62 -18.22 -11.74
CA ALA A 133 -6.91 -18.58 -12.36
C ALA A 133 -8.03 -17.59 -11.95
N ASN A 134 -8.11 -17.26 -10.65
CA ASN A 134 -9.08 -16.29 -10.16
C ASN A 134 -8.85 -14.87 -10.73
N ILE A 135 -7.59 -14.46 -10.91
CA ILE A 135 -7.25 -13.16 -11.51
C ILE A 135 -7.65 -13.15 -13.00
N GLU A 136 -7.39 -14.22 -13.72
CA GLU A 136 -7.79 -14.35 -15.12
C GLU A 136 -9.31 -14.27 -15.27
N GLU A 137 -10.07 -14.99 -14.46
CA GLU A 137 -11.55 -14.96 -14.50
C GLU A 137 -12.12 -13.56 -14.24
N VAL A 138 -11.56 -12.83 -13.29
CA VAL A 138 -12.07 -11.48 -12.90
C VAL A 138 -11.66 -10.38 -13.86
N TYR A 139 -10.47 -10.49 -14.47
CA TYR A 139 -9.87 -9.42 -15.26
C TYR A 139 -9.69 -9.74 -16.76
N ALA A 140 -9.95 -10.95 -17.21
CA ALA A 140 -9.91 -11.31 -18.64
C ALA A 140 -10.84 -10.47 -19.55
#